data_7aee3583fde5d4fe4e5fae5980029fb9
#
_entry.id   7aee3583fde5d4fe4e5fae5980029fb9
#
_cell.length_a   1.000
_cell.length_b   1.000
_cell.length_c   1.000
_cell.angle_alpha   90.00
_cell.angle_beta   90.00
_cell.angle_gamma   90.00
#
_symmetry.space_group_name_H-M   'P 1'
#
loop_
_entity.id
_entity.type
_entity.pdbx_description
1 polymer ?
#
loop_
_entity_poly.entity_id
_entity_poly.type
_entity_poly.pdbx_seq_one_letter_code
_entity_poly.pdbx_strand_id
1 'polypeptide(L)'
;ATKLPAKLATQLADSVVDAVLAIKPRDPELSAPAPAADGTTEDVAAWQSRDPIDLHMIEIMKMQHKSESDTRLIRGLVLDDGARHADMPKRVKNAYVLTLNVSLEYEKTEINSGFFYSSAEQREKLVESERRFVDAKLKKIIELKDAVCDAPANTPESERKSFVIFNQKGIDPMSLDILAKHG
;
A
#
# COMPACT_ATOMS: atom_id res chain seq x y z
N ALA A 1 -10.91 -30.51 -12.63
CA ALA A 1 -11.83 -30.26 -13.75
C ALA A 1 -13.17 -30.99 -13.66
N THR A 2 -13.37 -31.88 -12.70
CA THR A 2 -14.61 -32.70 -12.64
C THR A 2 -15.85 -31.94 -12.19
N LYS A 3 -15.68 -30.82 -11.49
CA LYS A 3 -16.79 -30.00 -10.94
C LYS A 3 -16.91 -28.61 -11.56
N LEU A 4 -16.00 -28.25 -12.46
CA LEU A 4 -15.94 -26.94 -13.07
C LEU A 4 -16.11 -27.06 -14.59
N PRO A 5 -16.74 -26.05 -15.26
CA PRO A 5 -16.73 -25.96 -16.70
C PRO A 5 -15.30 -25.98 -17.26
N ALA A 6 -15.07 -26.68 -18.36
CA ALA A 6 -13.72 -26.88 -18.90
C ALA A 6 -12.95 -25.57 -19.15
N LYS A 7 -13.65 -24.56 -19.66
CA LYS A 7 -13.07 -23.21 -19.91
C LYS A 7 -12.57 -22.55 -18.62
N LEU A 8 -13.40 -22.58 -17.58
CA LEU A 8 -13.04 -22.03 -16.28
C LEU A 8 -11.89 -22.80 -15.62
N ALA A 9 -11.92 -24.14 -15.74
CA ALA A 9 -10.88 -24.99 -15.17
C ALA A 9 -9.51 -24.70 -15.80
N THR A 10 -9.43 -24.47 -17.11
CA THR A 10 -8.19 -24.11 -17.80
C THR A 10 -7.69 -22.73 -17.31
N GLN A 11 -8.57 -21.73 -17.29
CA GLN A 11 -8.23 -20.38 -16.83
C GLN A 11 -7.72 -20.36 -15.38
N LEU A 12 -8.39 -21.10 -14.50
CA LEU A 12 -7.98 -21.21 -13.11
C LEU A 12 -6.66 -21.98 -12.95
N ALA A 13 -6.42 -23.02 -13.75
CA ALA A 13 -5.17 -23.75 -13.71
C ALA A 13 -3.96 -22.86 -14.01
N ASP A 14 -4.05 -22.06 -15.07
CA ASP A 14 -3.01 -21.09 -15.42
C ASP A 14 -2.81 -20.05 -14.33
N SER A 15 -3.91 -19.50 -13.79
CA SER A 15 -3.86 -18.52 -12.70
C SER A 15 -3.23 -19.07 -11.43
N VAL A 16 -3.53 -20.32 -11.06
CA VAL A 16 -2.97 -20.98 -9.86
C VAL A 16 -1.47 -21.24 -10.05
N VAL A 17 -1.06 -21.74 -11.20
CA VAL A 17 0.36 -21.98 -11.49
C VAL A 17 1.15 -20.67 -11.43
N ASP A 18 0.66 -19.63 -12.07
CA ASP A 18 1.29 -18.31 -12.06
C ASP A 18 1.38 -17.70 -10.65
N ALA A 19 0.32 -17.86 -9.84
CA ALA A 19 0.31 -17.38 -8.47
C ALA A 19 1.36 -18.07 -7.61
N VAL A 20 1.45 -19.42 -7.69
CA VAL A 20 2.45 -20.21 -6.94
C VAL A 20 3.87 -19.88 -7.39
N LEU A 21 4.09 -19.72 -8.70
CA LEU A 21 5.40 -19.32 -9.21
C LEU A 21 5.80 -17.90 -8.77
N ALA A 22 4.83 -17.00 -8.58
CA ALA A 22 5.10 -15.64 -8.14
C ALA A 22 5.58 -15.55 -6.68
N ILE A 23 5.09 -16.45 -5.82
CA ILE A 23 5.50 -16.50 -4.40
C ILE A 23 6.72 -17.40 -4.14
N LYS A 24 7.13 -18.19 -5.15
CA LYS A 24 8.32 -19.02 -5.03
C LYS A 24 9.56 -18.11 -4.90
N PRO A 25 10.39 -18.28 -3.86
CA PRO A 25 11.64 -17.55 -3.74
C PRO A 25 12.49 -17.70 -5.01
N ARG A 26 12.92 -16.60 -5.59
CA ARG A 26 13.71 -16.60 -6.84
C ARG A 26 15.19 -16.83 -6.59
N ASP A 27 15.67 -16.30 -5.49
CA ASP A 27 17.08 -16.39 -5.12
C ASP A 27 17.22 -16.96 -3.70
N PRO A 28 17.94 -18.09 -3.55
CA PRO A 28 18.20 -18.65 -2.23
C PRO A 28 19.01 -17.69 -1.33
N GLU A 29 19.79 -16.79 -1.90
CA GLU A 29 20.59 -15.82 -1.13
C GLU A 29 19.74 -14.71 -0.46
N LEU A 30 18.58 -14.35 -1.03
CA LEU A 30 17.69 -13.32 -0.47
C LEU A 30 16.77 -13.84 0.63
N SER A 31 16.53 -15.15 0.67
CA SER A 31 15.68 -15.84 1.66
C SER A 31 16.48 -16.41 2.83
N ALA A 32 17.79 -16.26 2.82
CA ALA A 32 18.64 -16.72 3.91
C ALA A 32 18.40 -15.87 5.17
N PRO A 33 18.07 -16.45 6.33
CA PRO A 33 18.20 -15.74 7.57
C PRO A 33 19.66 -15.31 7.76
N ALA A 34 19.86 -14.13 8.35
CA ALA A 34 21.21 -13.62 8.62
C ALA A 34 22.05 -14.74 9.30
N PRO A 35 23.33 -14.93 8.87
CA PRO A 35 24.14 -16.02 9.39
C PRO A 35 24.22 -15.90 10.91
N ALA A 36 23.87 -17.01 11.58
CA ALA A 36 24.06 -17.10 13.02
C ALA A 36 25.53 -16.86 13.35
N ALA A 37 25.79 -16.14 14.42
CA ALA A 37 27.13 -15.69 14.82
C ALA A 37 28.13 -16.81 15.19
N ASP A 38 27.76 -18.07 15.05
CA ASP A 38 28.51 -19.25 15.45
C ASP A 38 29.25 -20.01 14.31
N GLY A 39 29.21 -19.50 13.11
CA GLY A 39 30.13 -19.93 12.02
C GLY A 39 29.86 -21.30 11.39
N THR A 40 28.72 -21.95 11.65
CA THR A 40 28.35 -23.23 11.01
C THR A 40 27.62 -22.97 9.68
N THR A 41 28.39 -22.89 8.61
CA THR A 41 27.91 -22.54 7.25
C THR A 41 27.48 -23.74 6.40
N GLU A 42 27.69 -24.97 6.82
CA GLU A 42 27.46 -26.13 5.96
C GLU A 42 25.99 -26.59 5.87
N ASP A 43 25.16 -26.31 6.87
CA ASP A 43 23.77 -26.75 6.89
C ASP A 43 22.77 -25.75 6.30
N VAL A 44 23.15 -24.50 6.12
CA VAL A 44 22.24 -23.42 5.69
C VAL A 44 21.78 -23.59 4.24
N ALA A 45 22.67 -24.06 3.35
CA ALA A 45 22.34 -24.30 1.94
C ALA A 45 21.33 -25.45 1.74
N ALA A 46 21.33 -26.44 2.63
CA ALA A 46 20.42 -27.57 2.58
C ALA A 46 18.99 -27.21 3.06
N TRP A 47 18.84 -26.19 3.88
CA TRP A 47 17.55 -25.70 4.35
C TRP A 47 16.82 -24.87 3.30
N GLN A 48 17.55 -24.07 2.53
CA GLN A 48 17.02 -23.17 1.52
C GLN A 48 16.31 -23.88 0.36
N SER A 49 16.65 -25.13 0.09
CA SER A 49 16.00 -25.94 -0.94
C SER A 49 14.73 -26.67 -0.44
N ARG A 50 14.41 -26.57 0.84
CA ARG A 50 13.33 -27.32 1.49
C ARG A 50 12.23 -26.47 2.09
N ASP A 51 12.36 -25.13 2.07
CA ASP A 51 11.30 -24.28 2.60
C ASP A 51 10.02 -24.49 1.79
N PRO A 52 8.95 -24.96 2.43
CA PRO A 52 7.68 -25.12 1.76
C PRO A 52 7.18 -23.75 1.31
N ILE A 53 6.69 -23.68 0.07
CA ILE A 53 6.05 -22.47 -0.43
C ILE A 53 4.86 -22.14 0.47
N ASP A 54 4.87 -20.98 1.10
CA ASP A 54 3.78 -20.54 1.96
C ASP A 54 2.59 -20.08 1.12
N LEU A 55 1.60 -20.94 0.97
CA LEU A 55 0.38 -20.66 0.21
C LEU A 55 -0.47 -19.54 0.83
N HIS A 56 -0.26 -19.19 2.11
CA HIS A 56 -0.95 -18.06 2.74
C HIS A 56 -0.52 -16.69 2.18
N MET A 57 0.60 -16.66 1.46
CA MET A 57 1.01 -15.46 0.73
C MET A 57 0.13 -15.15 -0.50
N ILE A 58 -0.73 -16.10 -0.90
CA ILE A 58 -1.71 -15.86 -1.98
C ILE A 58 -3.05 -15.51 -1.33
N GLU A 59 -3.45 -14.27 -1.50
CA GLU A 59 -4.75 -13.79 -1.04
C GLU A 59 -5.84 -14.07 -2.08
N ILE A 60 -6.94 -14.68 -1.63
CA ILE A 60 -8.09 -14.99 -2.47
C ILE A 60 -9.22 -14.03 -2.10
N MET A 61 -9.39 -12.99 -2.89
CA MET A 61 -10.49 -12.04 -2.75
C MET A 61 -11.74 -12.60 -3.41
N LYS A 62 -12.79 -12.78 -2.61
CA LYS A 62 -14.10 -13.26 -3.07
C LYS A 62 -15.01 -12.08 -3.31
N MET A 63 -15.48 -11.91 -4.54
CA MET A 63 -16.38 -10.82 -4.90
C MET A 63 -17.67 -11.39 -5.51
N GLN A 64 -18.81 -10.97 -4.98
CA GLN A 64 -20.10 -11.18 -5.61
C GLN A 64 -20.25 -10.16 -6.72
N HIS A 65 -19.91 -10.54 -7.96
CA HIS A 65 -19.94 -9.62 -9.06
C HIS A 65 -20.55 -10.29 -10.30
N LYS A 66 -20.05 -10.15 -11.45
CA LYS A 66 -20.68 -10.47 -12.73
C LYS A 66 -20.79 -11.98 -13.02
N SER A 67 -19.68 -12.62 -13.26
CA SER A 67 -19.60 -14.00 -13.70
C SER A 67 -18.37 -14.68 -13.13
N GLU A 68 -18.43 -15.99 -12.97
CA GLU A 68 -17.28 -16.82 -12.57
C GLU A 68 -16.09 -16.71 -13.54
N SER A 69 -16.39 -16.45 -14.83
CA SER A 69 -15.36 -16.27 -15.87
C SER A 69 -14.56 -14.97 -15.72
N ASP A 70 -15.01 -14.03 -14.88
CA ASP A 70 -14.28 -12.79 -14.58
C ASP A 70 -13.18 -12.99 -13.53
N THR A 71 -13.10 -14.19 -12.93
CA THR A 71 -12.03 -14.55 -12.00
C THR A 71 -10.67 -14.46 -12.70
N ARG A 72 -9.75 -13.72 -12.13
CA ARG A 72 -8.43 -13.49 -12.73
C ARG A 72 -7.35 -13.33 -11.66
N LEU A 73 -6.13 -13.66 -12.02
CA LEU A 73 -4.96 -13.36 -11.23
C LEU A 73 -4.61 -11.87 -11.37
N ILE A 74 -4.43 -11.22 -10.22
CA ILE A 74 -3.85 -9.87 -10.13
C ILE A 74 -2.41 -10.03 -9.63
N ARG A 75 -1.45 -9.58 -10.44
CA ARG A 75 -0.03 -9.57 -10.06
C ARG A 75 0.24 -8.31 -9.26
N GLY A 76 -0.10 -8.33 -7.98
CA GLY A 76 0.02 -7.18 -7.11
C GLY A 76 -0.94 -7.29 -5.94
N LEU A 77 -1.43 -6.17 -5.48
CA LEU A 77 -2.30 -6.03 -4.34
C LEU A 77 -3.72 -5.67 -4.78
N VAL A 78 -4.72 -6.24 -4.13
CA VAL A 78 -6.12 -5.84 -4.27
C VAL A 78 -6.57 -5.22 -2.96
N LEU A 79 -7.04 -3.99 -3.01
CA LEU A 79 -7.55 -3.25 -1.86
C LEU A 79 -9.06 -3.06 -2.02
N ASP A 80 -9.79 -3.16 -0.93
CA ASP A 80 -11.25 -2.93 -0.92
C ASP A 80 -11.59 -1.47 -1.18
N ASP A 81 -10.73 -0.57 -0.71
CA ASP A 81 -10.88 0.86 -0.88
C ASP A 81 -10.11 1.38 -2.10
N GLY A 82 -10.80 2.13 -2.94
CA GLY A 82 -10.19 2.82 -4.09
C GLY A 82 -9.77 4.26 -3.75
N ALA A 83 -9.76 5.13 -4.77
CA ALA A 83 -9.52 6.56 -4.58
C ALA A 83 -10.57 7.15 -3.63
N ARG A 84 -10.11 7.78 -2.56
CA ARG A 84 -10.97 8.29 -1.46
C ARG A 84 -11.58 9.65 -1.77
N HIS A 85 -11.10 10.35 -2.77
CA HIS A 85 -11.61 11.66 -3.16
C HIS A 85 -12.07 11.65 -4.62
N ALA A 86 -13.14 12.38 -4.92
CA ALA A 86 -13.75 12.42 -6.26
C ALA A 86 -12.81 12.95 -7.34
N ASP A 87 -11.97 13.92 -6.98
CA ASP A 87 -11.02 14.55 -7.90
C ASP A 87 -9.73 13.76 -8.11
N MET A 88 -9.54 12.67 -7.35
CA MET A 88 -8.40 11.78 -7.56
C MET A 88 -8.60 10.91 -8.79
N PRO A 89 -7.54 10.69 -9.59
CA PRO A 89 -7.62 9.84 -10.77
C PRO A 89 -7.93 8.39 -10.40
N LYS A 90 -8.88 7.78 -11.11
CA LYS A 90 -9.25 6.36 -10.88
C LYS A 90 -8.22 5.36 -11.38
N ARG A 91 -7.32 5.80 -12.24
CA ARG A 91 -6.26 4.96 -12.83
C ARG A 91 -4.99 5.76 -12.96
N VAL A 92 -3.94 5.22 -12.40
CA VAL A 92 -2.60 5.83 -12.40
C VAL A 92 -1.62 4.83 -13.01
N LYS A 93 -0.71 5.32 -13.85
CA LYS A 93 0.34 4.51 -14.47
C LYS A 93 1.70 5.05 -14.05
N ASN A 94 2.70 4.16 -14.00
CA ASN A 94 4.08 4.52 -13.72
C ASN A 94 4.25 5.34 -12.44
N ALA A 95 3.63 4.87 -11.35
CA ALA A 95 3.55 5.62 -10.10
C ALA A 95 4.68 5.25 -9.13
N TYR A 96 5.22 6.24 -8.44
CA TYR A 96 5.91 6.04 -7.18
C TYR A 96 4.90 5.72 -6.09
N VAL A 97 5.21 4.75 -5.27
CA VAL A 97 4.33 4.31 -4.18
C VAL A 97 4.97 4.68 -2.85
N LEU A 98 4.25 5.47 -2.07
CA LEU A 98 4.60 5.78 -0.69
C LEU A 98 3.71 4.97 0.26
N THR A 99 4.30 4.15 1.10
CA THR A 99 3.58 3.40 2.14
C THR A 99 3.77 4.09 3.48
N LEU A 100 2.66 4.34 4.17
CA LEU A 100 2.64 5.06 5.44
C LEU A 100 1.85 4.29 6.50
N ASN A 101 2.26 4.43 7.74
CA ASN A 101 1.52 4.02 8.94
C ASN A 101 1.38 5.22 9.88
N VAL A 102 0.83 6.32 9.38
CA VAL A 102 0.71 7.59 10.10
C VAL A 102 -0.73 8.06 10.06
N SER A 103 -1.28 8.44 11.22
CA SER A 103 -2.57 9.11 11.25
C SER A 103 -2.44 10.52 10.64
N LEU A 104 -3.29 10.76 9.64
CA LEU A 104 -3.50 12.07 9.01
C LEU A 104 -4.91 12.59 9.34
N GLU A 105 -5.43 12.17 10.47
CA GLU A 105 -6.70 12.61 11.04
C GLU A 105 -6.45 13.49 12.25
N TYR A 106 -7.45 14.28 12.58
CA TYR A 106 -7.56 14.94 13.88
C TYR A 106 -7.90 13.91 14.94
N GLU A 107 -6.91 13.24 15.49
CA GLU A 107 -7.08 12.36 16.62
C GLU A 107 -7.05 13.18 17.92
N LYS A 108 -8.07 12.97 18.74
CA LYS A 108 -7.92 13.25 20.19
C LYS A 108 -6.78 12.41 20.70
N THR A 109 -5.88 13.02 21.46
CA THR A 109 -4.76 12.32 22.08
C THR A 109 -5.22 11.00 22.70
N GLU A 110 -4.56 9.89 22.38
CA GLU A 110 -4.89 8.54 22.89
C GLU A 110 -4.79 8.47 24.43
N ILE A 111 -4.09 9.39 25.03
CA ILE A 111 -4.01 9.57 26.48
C ILE A 111 -5.18 10.46 26.88
N ASN A 112 -5.97 10.05 27.87
CA ASN A 112 -6.99 10.87 28.53
C ASN A 112 -6.36 12.08 29.26
N SER A 113 -5.65 12.91 28.53
CA SER A 113 -5.15 14.18 28.99
C SER A 113 -6.28 15.19 28.86
N GLY A 114 -6.99 15.40 29.94
CA GLY A 114 -7.91 16.52 30.03
C GLY A 114 -7.11 17.81 29.98
N PHE A 115 -7.18 18.50 28.84
CA PHE A 115 -6.70 19.88 28.78
C PHE A 115 -7.71 20.77 29.47
N PHE A 116 -7.31 21.37 30.59
CA PHE A 116 -8.11 22.39 31.23
C PHE A 116 -7.77 23.73 30.58
N TYR A 117 -8.75 24.33 29.90
CA TYR A 117 -8.63 25.68 29.37
C TYR A 117 -9.65 26.57 30.07
N SER A 118 -9.20 27.76 30.47
CA SER A 118 -10.01 28.75 31.19
C SER A 118 -10.63 29.80 30.25
N SER A 119 -10.22 29.84 28.98
CA SER A 119 -10.73 30.81 28.02
C SER A 119 -10.97 30.19 26.63
N ALA A 120 -11.91 30.79 25.88
CA ALA A 120 -12.20 30.40 24.49
C ALA A 120 -10.97 30.53 23.58
N GLU A 121 -10.15 31.56 23.80
CA GLU A 121 -8.91 31.80 23.05
C GLU A 121 -7.87 30.69 23.21
N GLN A 122 -7.75 30.12 24.40
CA GLN A 122 -6.85 28.99 24.66
C GLN A 122 -7.32 27.74 23.90
N ARG A 123 -8.64 27.52 23.84
CA ARG A 123 -9.23 26.43 23.07
C ARG A 123 -8.96 26.55 21.57
N GLU A 124 -9.14 27.76 21.02
CA GLU A 124 -8.86 28.03 19.60
C GLU A 124 -7.40 27.80 19.27
N LYS A 125 -6.48 28.26 20.08
CA LYS A 125 -5.04 28.02 19.91
C LYS A 125 -4.67 26.53 19.96
N LEU A 126 -5.33 25.76 20.79
CA LEU A 126 -5.11 24.31 20.83
C LEU A 126 -5.55 23.64 19.54
N VAL A 127 -6.79 23.92 19.09
CA VAL A 127 -7.32 23.40 17.83
C VAL A 127 -6.43 23.80 16.64
N GLU A 128 -5.95 25.03 16.62
CA GLU A 128 -5.04 25.50 15.57
C GLU A 128 -3.68 24.77 15.60
N SER A 129 -3.15 24.49 16.79
CA SER A 129 -1.89 23.74 16.93
C SER A 129 -2.00 22.29 16.44
N GLU A 130 -3.13 21.65 16.72
CA GLU A 130 -3.43 20.30 16.23
C GLU A 130 -3.51 20.28 14.69
N ARG A 131 -4.17 21.27 14.10
CA ARG A 131 -4.21 21.44 12.62
C ARG A 131 -2.82 21.60 12.04
N ARG A 132 -2.02 22.49 12.59
CA ARG A 132 -0.64 22.70 12.12
C ARG A 132 0.21 21.45 12.15
N PHE A 133 -0.04 20.56 13.11
CA PHE A 133 0.68 19.29 13.20
C PHE A 133 0.35 18.33 12.05
N VAL A 134 -0.93 18.21 11.68
CA VAL A 134 -1.36 17.41 10.52
C VAL A 134 -0.88 18.05 9.23
N ASP A 135 -1.04 19.38 9.10
CA ASP A 135 -0.58 20.14 7.93
C ASP A 135 0.93 20.01 7.72
N ALA A 136 1.72 19.98 8.78
CA ALA A 136 3.16 19.76 8.70
C ALA A 136 3.53 18.36 8.16
N LYS A 137 2.74 17.34 8.51
CA LYS A 137 2.91 15.99 7.93
C LYS A 137 2.55 15.98 6.44
N LEU A 138 1.42 16.57 6.07
CA LEU A 138 0.98 16.68 4.68
C LEU A 138 2.00 17.43 3.82
N LYS A 139 2.53 18.52 4.35
CA LYS A 139 3.56 19.31 3.66
C LYS A 139 4.79 18.46 3.33
N LYS A 140 5.27 17.63 4.26
CA LYS A 140 6.41 16.72 4.00
C LYS A 140 6.10 15.71 2.91
N ILE A 141 4.87 15.20 2.85
CA ILE A 141 4.45 14.27 1.80
C ILE A 141 4.43 14.96 0.43
N ILE A 142 3.92 16.18 0.38
CA ILE A 142 3.87 16.99 -0.85
C ILE A 142 5.29 17.34 -1.32
N GLU A 143 6.15 17.78 -0.42
CA GLU A 143 7.57 18.05 -0.72
C GLU A 143 8.28 16.82 -1.29
N LEU A 144 8.02 15.64 -0.72
CA LEU A 144 8.57 14.39 -1.24
C LEU A 144 8.03 14.08 -2.63
N LYS A 145 6.73 14.25 -2.86
CA LYS A 145 6.11 14.08 -4.17
C LYS A 145 6.77 14.99 -5.20
N ASP A 146 6.89 16.26 -4.89
CA ASP A 146 7.48 17.25 -5.78
C ASP A 146 8.95 16.92 -6.10
N ALA A 147 9.72 16.49 -5.10
CA ALA A 147 11.11 16.08 -5.30
C ALA A 147 11.28 14.83 -6.18
N VAL A 148 10.32 13.88 -6.12
CA VAL A 148 10.42 12.58 -6.81
C VAL A 148 9.75 12.61 -8.18
N CYS A 149 8.65 13.37 -8.32
CA CYS A 149 7.84 13.45 -9.54
C CYS A 149 8.18 14.67 -10.40
N ASP A 150 9.06 15.56 -9.94
CA ASP A 150 9.46 16.75 -10.71
C ASP A 150 10.23 16.33 -11.97
N ALA A 151 9.47 16.24 -13.06
CA ALA A 151 10.01 15.93 -14.36
C ALA A 151 10.17 17.23 -15.17
N PRO A 152 11.24 17.39 -15.98
CA PRO A 152 11.38 18.52 -16.86
C PRO A 152 10.14 18.76 -17.71
N ALA A 153 9.78 20.01 -17.97
CA ALA A 153 8.57 20.39 -18.68
C ALA A 153 8.40 19.71 -20.07
N ASN A 154 9.49 19.26 -20.66
CA ASN A 154 9.52 18.56 -21.96
C ASN A 154 9.38 17.04 -21.86
N THR A 155 9.19 16.49 -20.66
CA THR A 155 9.03 15.05 -20.51
C THR A 155 7.68 14.59 -21.06
N PRO A 156 7.63 13.59 -21.98
CA PRO A 156 6.38 13.05 -22.49
C PRO A 156 5.48 12.57 -21.35
N GLU A 157 4.17 12.71 -21.51
CA GLU A 157 3.20 12.30 -20.50
C GLU A 157 3.32 10.81 -20.11
N SER A 158 3.74 9.97 -21.07
CA SER A 158 3.99 8.54 -20.86
C SER A 158 5.16 8.23 -19.92
N GLU A 159 6.12 9.16 -19.78
CA GLU A 159 7.31 9.02 -18.94
C GLU A 159 7.19 9.77 -17.61
N ARG A 160 6.19 10.62 -17.47
CA ARG A 160 5.94 11.29 -16.21
C ARG A 160 5.58 10.29 -15.13
N LYS A 161 6.21 10.44 -13.97
CA LYS A 161 5.92 9.64 -12.80
C LYS A 161 4.74 10.24 -12.06
N SER A 162 3.79 9.38 -11.73
CA SER A 162 2.70 9.73 -10.83
C SER A 162 3.05 9.34 -9.39
N PHE A 163 2.23 9.72 -8.44
CA PHE A 163 2.46 9.44 -7.03
C PHE A 163 1.21 8.82 -6.40
N VAL A 164 1.38 7.75 -5.65
CA VAL A 164 0.29 7.07 -4.95
C VAL A 164 0.68 6.83 -3.51
N ILE A 165 -0.23 7.11 -2.60
CA ILE A 165 -0.05 6.94 -1.17
C ILE A 165 -0.93 5.80 -0.69
N PHE A 166 -0.33 4.80 -0.02
CA PHE A 166 -1.02 3.78 0.74
C PHE A 166 -0.80 4.05 2.23
N ASN A 167 -1.86 4.42 2.92
CA ASN A 167 -1.82 4.64 4.36
C ASN A 167 -2.62 3.57 5.09
N GLN A 168 -2.06 2.99 6.13
CA GLN A 168 -2.75 2.01 6.96
C GLN A 168 -3.77 2.68 7.91
N LYS A 169 -3.45 3.88 8.38
CA LYS A 169 -4.33 4.67 9.26
C LYS A 169 -5.23 5.60 8.46
N GLY A 170 -6.25 6.14 9.12
CA GLY A 170 -7.22 7.03 8.50
C GLY A 170 -6.61 8.34 8.00
N ILE A 171 -7.28 8.92 7.02
CA ILE A 171 -6.98 10.23 6.45
C ILE A 171 -8.25 11.07 6.52
N ASP A 172 -8.19 12.23 7.14
CA ASP A 172 -9.30 13.17 7.27
C ASP A 172 -9.74 13.69 5.88
N PRO A 173 -11.03 13.93 5.65
CA PRO A 173 -11.52 14.54 4.40
C PRO A 173 -10.81 15.84 4.02
N MET A 174 -10.48 16.69 4.97
CA MET A 174 -9.72 17.93 4.69
C MET A 174 -8.29 17.64 4.19
N SER A 175 -7.64 16.64 4.76
CA SER A 175 -6.32 16.17 4.33
C SER A 175 -6.38 15.55 2.93
N LEU A 176 -7.46 14.80 2.63
CA LEU A 176 -7.71 14.25 1.29
C LEU A 176 -7.90 15.34 0.24
N ASP A 177 -8.63 16.42 0.56
CA ASP A 177 -8.83 17.55 -0.34
C ASP A 177 -7.50 18.25 -0.67
N ILE A 178 -6.64 18.44 0.32
CA ILE A 178 -5.30 19.00 0.12
C ILE A 178 -4.47 18.10 -0.79
N LEU A 179 -4.44 16.79 -0.53
CA LEU A 179 -3.69 15.82 -1.35
C LEU A 179 -4.25 15.76 -2.77
N ALA A 180 -5.57 15.78 -2.96
CA ALA A 180 -6.21 15.77 -4.27
C ALA A 180 -5.86 17.02 -5.10
N LYS A 181 -5.75 18.20 -4.48
CA LYS A 181 -5.33 19.45 -5.15
C LYS A 181 -3.89 19.41 -5.64
N HIS A 182 -3.07 18.63 -4.99
CA HIS A 182 -1.67 18.47 -5.42
C HIS A 182 -1.46 17.30 -6.41
N GLY A 183 -2.47 16.53 -6.74
CA GLY A 183 -2.49 15.46 -7.76
C GLY A 183 -1.90 14.14 -7.31
#